data_59ea1b2184daa2f31bf8e115ace94aad
#
_entry.id   59ea1b2184daa2f31bf8e115ace94aad
#
_cell.length_a   1.000
_cell.length_b   1.000
_cell.length_c   1.000
_cell.angle_alpha   90.00
_cell.angle_beta   90.00
_cell.angle_gamma   90.00
#
_symmetry.space_group_name_H-M   'P 1'
#
loop_
_entity.id
_entity.type
_entity.pdbx_description
1 polymer ?
#
loop_
_entity_poly.entity_id
_entity_poly.type
_entity_poly.pdbx_seq_one_letter_code
_entity_poly.pdbx_strand_id
1 'polypeptide(L)'
;WKPVWFAVAAAVLAAVLLVASLTDTTAFDGLRRSITYARAKKDETGCAQLYHYAADRTSCFASLDGSLAIITNSQLLVMQENGQVVCNETVKWTSCTVAQNQGIAAAYDIGGTDVYVLNAHGLVRRITCGGEILSVTLTQEGRLAVTINERGYKAAVEVYDEDGVK
;
A
#
# COMPACT_ATOMS: atom_id res chain seq x y z
N TRP A 1 0.28 -40.26 -30.31
CA TRP A 1 0.71 -38.96 -30.84
C TRP A 1 0.09 -37.75 -30.11
N LYS A 2 -1.10 -37.88 -29.53
CA LYS A 2 -1.72 -36.80 -28.73
C LYS A 2 -0.87 -36.34 -27.53
N PRO A 3 -0.20 -37.22 -26.72
CA PRO A 3 0.58 -36.78 -25.57
C PRO A 3 1.83 -35.97 -25.96
N VAL A 4 2.43 -36.21 -27.11
CA VAL A 4 3.60 -35.47 -27.60
C VAL A 4 3.26 -34.00 -27.90
N TRP A 5 2.10 -33.76 -28.49
CA TRP A 5 1.63 -32.40 -28.79
C TRP A 5 1.33 -31.60 -27.52
N PHE A 6 0.80 -32.25 -26.48
CA PHE A 6 0.61 -31.61 -25.18
C PHE A 6 1.94 -31.27 -24.51
N ALA A 7 2.94 -32.16 -24.59
CA ALA A 7 4.27 -31.88 -24.04
C ALA A 7 4.98 -30.74 -24.78
N VAL A 8 4.86 -30.67 -26.11
CA VAL A 8 5.40 -29.55 -26.90
C VAL A 8 4.68 -28.25 -26.58
N ALA A 9 3.35 -28.25 -26.49
CA ALA A 9 2.59 -27.05 -26.12
C ALA A 9 2.94 -26.55 -24.70
N ALA A 10 3.10 -27.47 -23.75
CA ALA A 10 3.51 -27.12 -22.39
C ALA A 10 4.94 -26.57 -22.35
N ALA A 11 5.88 -27.12 -23.11
CA ALA A 11 7.25 -26.63 -23.22
C ALA A 11 7.32 -25.24 -23.86
N VAL A 12 6.53 -24.98 -24.90
CA VAL A 12 6.43 -23.65 -25.54
C VAL A 12 5.84 -22.64 -24.56
N LEU A 13 4.78 -23.02 -23.85
CA LEU A 13 4.17 -22.13 -22.84
C LEU A 13 5.17 -21.81 -21.71
N ALA A 14 5.90 -22.81 -21.22
CA ALA A 14 6.94 -22.61 -20.21
C ALA A 14 8.09 -21.72 -20.70
N ALA A 15 8.53 -21.89 -21.94
CA ALA A 15 9.55 -21.05 -22.56
C ALA A 15 9.07 -19.59 -22.74
N VAL A 16 7.83 -19.38 -23.15
CA VAL A 16 7.22 -18.04 -23.27
C VAL A 16 7.13 -17.37 -21.90
N LEU A 17 6.71 -18.10 -20.85
CA LEU A 17 6.65 -17.59 -19.49
C LEU A 17 8.06 -17.26 -18.93
N LEU A 18 9.06 -18.04 -19.29
CA LEU A 18 10.46 -17.84 -18.86
C LEU A 18 11.09 -16.63 -19.57
N VAL A 19 10.87 -16.46 -20.86
CA VAL A 19 11.30 -15.28 -21.60
C VAL A 19 10.58 -14.02 -21.08
N ALA A 20 9.31 -14.13 -20.80
CA ALA A 20 8.50 -13.04 -20.25
C ALA A 20 8.92 -12.61 -18.83
N SER A 21 9.46 -13.51 -18.02
CA SER A 21 10.01 -13.19 -16.70
C SER A 21 11.40 -12.53 -16.76
N LEU A 22 12.08 -12.63 -17.90
CA LEU A 22 13.42 -12.06 -18.14
C LEU A 22 13.40 -10.73 -18.91
N THR A 23 12.27 -10.39 -19.56
CA THR A 23 12.07 -9.14 -20.28
C THR A 23 11.13 -8.23 -19.51
N ASP A 24 11.45 -6.94 -19.46
CA ASP A 24 10.69 -5.91 -18.72
C ASP A 24 9.16 -6.04 -18.88
N THR A 25 8.51 -6.00 -17.73
CA THR A 25 7.16 -6.47 -17.41
C THR A 25 5.99 -5.70 -18.03
N THR A 26 6.21 -4.69 -18.85
CA THR A 26 5.16 -3.79 -19.36
C THR A 26 4.08 -4.47 -20.23
N ALA A 27 4.44 -5.51 -20.96
CA ALA A 27 3.48 -6.25 -21.81
C ALA A 27 2.54 -7.15 -20.97
N PHE A 28 3.05 -7.70 -19.86
CA PHE A 28 2.26 -8.52 -18.93
C PHE A 28 1.37 -7.69 -17.99
N ASP A 29 1.77 -6.46 -17.69
CA ASP A 29 0.95 -5.56 -16.90
C ASP A 29 -0.39 -5.26 -17.59
N GLY A 30 -0.40 -5.10 -18.89
CA GLY A 30 -1.64 -4.95 -19.67
C GLY A 30 -2.56 -6.16 -19.57
N LEU A 31 -2.00 -7.38 -19.67
CA LEU A 31 -2.77 -8.62 -19.56
C LEU A 31 -3.25 -8.85 -18.11
N ARG A 32 -2.38 -8.62 -17.12
CA ARG A 32 -2.72 -8.71 -15.70
C ARG A 32 -3.83 -7.73 -15.34
N ARG A 33 -3.72 -6.48 -15.79
CA ARG A 33 -4.77 -5.47 -15.63
C ARG A 33 -6.07 -5.92 -16.27
N SER A 34 -6.03 -6.40 -17.53
CA SER A 34 -7.23 -6.86 -18.23
C SER A 34 -7.94 -8.00 -17.48
N ILE A 35 -7.20 -8.97 -16.92
CA ILE A 35 -7.75 -10.06 -16.12
C ILE A 35 -8.30 -9.55 -14.78
N THR A 36 -7.58 -8.64 -14.12
CA THR A 36 -7.99 -8.04 -12.84
C THR A 36 -9.26 -7.21 -13.01
N TYR A 37 -9.34 -6.38 -14.05
CA TYR A 37 -10.54 -5.60 -14.37
C TYR A 37 -11.72 -6.47 -14.83
N ALA A 38 -11.48 -7.58 -15.52
CA ALA A 38 -12.54 -8.51 -15.89
C ALA A 38 -13.18 -9.20 -14.67
N ARG A 39 -12.44 -9.32 -13.58
CA ARG A 39 -12.90 -9.91 -12.31
C ARG A 39 -13.38 -8.87 -11.29
N ALA A 40 -13.18 -7.59 -11.54
CA ALA A 40 -13.67 -6.52 -10.68
C ALA A 40 -15.21 -6.56 -10.61
N LYS A 41 -15.76 -6.35 -9.41
CA LYS A 41 -17.19 -6.18 -9.25
C LYS A 41 -17.60 -4.91 -10.01
N LYS A 42 -18.49 -5.09 -10.98
CA LYS A 42 -19.07 -4.00 -11.77
C LYS A 42 -20.48 -3.73 -11.26
N ASP A 43 -20.91 -2.48 -11.35
CA ASP A 43 -22.30 -2.12 -11.15
C ASP A 43 -23.17 -2.56 -12.36
N GLU A 44 -24.48 -2.28 -12.28
CA GLU A 44 -25.43 -2.60 -13.37
C GLU A 44 -25.13 -1.86 -14.68
N THR A 45 -24.32 -0.80 -14.64
CA THR A 45 -23.89 -0.01 -15.79
C THR A 45 -22.56 -0.49 -16.39
N GLY A 46 -21.91 -1.48 -15.75
CA GLY A 46 -20.61 -2.03 -16.16
C GLY A 46 -19.41 -1.17 -15.70
N CYS A 47 -19.65 -0.16 -14.88
CA CYS A 47 -18.60 0.68 -14.28
C CYS A 47 -18.02 0.03 -13.01
N ALA A 48 -16.84 0.50 -12.56
CA ALA A 48 -16.29 0.10 -11.29
C ALA A 48 -17.24 0.49 -10.15
N GLN A 49 -17.40 -0.40 -9.18
CA GLN A 49 -18.28 -0.14 -8.04
C GLN A 49 -17.82 1.11 -7.29
N LEU A 50 -18.75 2.02 -7.03
CA LEU A 50 -18.50 3.21 -6.22
C LEU A 50 -18.25 2.79 -4.77
N TYR A 51 -17.15 3.25 -4.20
CA TYR A 51 -16.82 3.03 -2.81
C TYR A 51 -17.07 4.29 -1.98
N HIS A 52 -17.90 4.19 -0.95
CA HIS A 52 -18.17 5.27 -0.01
C HIS A 52 -17.26 5.13 1.21
N TYR A 53 -16.54 6.18 1.56
CA TYR A 53 -15.71 6.26 2.77
C TYR A 53 -16.07 7.49 3.59
N ALA A 54 -15.75 7.46 4.89
CA ALA A 54 -15.98 8.59 5.78
C ALA A 54 -14.93 9.69 5.50
N ALA A 55 -15.25 10.56 4.55
CA ALA A 55 -14.40 11.69 4.19
C ALA A 55 -14.45 12.78 5.26
N ASP A 56 -13.31 13.40 5.53
CA ASP A 56 -13.17 14.62 6.31
C ASP A 56 -12.24 15.61 5.59
N ARG A 57 -11.96 16.76 6.21
CA ARG A 57 -11.15 17.82 5.59
C ARG A 57 -9.67 17.47 5.49
N THR A 58 -9.21 16.46 6.20
CA THR A 58 -7.81 16.04 6.29
C THR A 58 -7.55 14.68 5.64
N SER A 59 -8.52 14.16 4.86
CA SER A 59 -8.36 12.90 4.15
C SER A 59 -7.13 12.92 3.23
N CYS A 60 -6.29 11.90 3.35
CA CYS A 60 -5.08 11.71 2.56
C CYS A 60 -5.18 10.43 1.73
N PHE A 61 -4.47 10.40 0.63
CA PHE A 61 -4.40 9.25 -0.26
C PHE A 61 -2.95 8.88 -0.54
N ALA A 62 -2.66 7.58 -0.63
CA ALA A 62 -1.36 7.08 -1.04
C ALA A 62 -1.52 5.95 -2.06
N SER A 63 -0.68 5.97 -3.09
CA SER A 63 -0.62 4.89 -4.08
C SER A 63 0.36 3.82 -3.62
N LEU A 64 -0.07 2.55 -3.61
CA LEU A 64 0.66 1.41 -3.08
C LEU A 64 0.71 0.29 -4.12
N ASP A 65 1.61 0.36 -5.12
CA ASP A 65 1.82 -0.69 -6.14
C ASP A 65 0.52 -1.33 -6.68
N GLY A 66 -0.38 -0.48 -7.23
CA GLY A 66 -1.66 -0.92 -7.75
C GLY A 66 -2.78 -1.03 -6.70
N SER A 67 -2.51 -0.66 -5.46
CA SER A 67 -3.53 -0.45 -4.41
C SER A 67 -3.62 1.02 -4.03
N LEU A 68 -4.73 1.42 -3.45
CA LEU A 68 -4.97 2.77 -2.94
C LEU A 68 -5.18 2.73 -1.43
N ALA A 69 -4.36 3.48 -0.69
CA ALA A 69 -4.65 3.77 0.70
C ALA A 69 -5.51 5.03 0.80
N ILE A 70 -6.56 4.96 1.60
CA ILE A 70 -7.45 6.07 1.97
C ILE A 70 -7.33 6.25 3.47
N ILE A 71 -6.80 7.39 3.87
CA ILE A 71 -6.50 7.71 5.27
C ILE A 71 -7.38 8.89 5.68
N THR A 72 -8.17 8.69 6.72
CA THR A 72 -9.05 9.70 7.30
C THR A 72 -8.82 9.82 8.80
N ASN A 73 -9.44 10.77 9.45
CA ASN A 73 -9.36 10.92 10.91
C ASN A 73 -9.97 9.73 11.69
N SER A 74 -10.83 8.95 11.06
CA SER A 74 -11.54 7.83 11.70
C SER A 74 -11.20 6.46 11.14
N GLN A 75 -10.59 6.39 9.95
CA GLN A 75 -10.42 5.16 9.21
C GLN A 75 -9.13 5.16 8.39
N LEU A 76 -8.47 4.02 8.36
CA LEU A 76 -7.36 3.71 7.50
C LEU A 76 -7.76 2.49 6.65
N LEU A 77 -7.83 2.68 5.35
CA LEU A 77 -8.34 1.70 4.42
C LEU A 77 -7.32 1.47 3.29
N VAL A 78 -7.09 0.21 2.92
CA VAL A 78 -6.34 -0.15 1.72
C VAL A 78 -7.24 -0.94 0.79
N MET A 79 -7.35 -0.47 -0.45
CA MET A 79 -8.18 -1.04 -1.50
C MET A 79 -7.32 -1.42 -2.69
N GLN A 80 -7.50 -2.63 -3.20
CA GLN A 80 -6.86 -3.10 -4.42
C GLN A 80 -7.53 -2.54 -5.69
N GLU A 81 -6.86 -2.66 -6.84
CA GLU A 81 -7.37 -2.25 -8.15
C GLU A 81 -8.74 -2.84 -8.50
N ASN A 82 -9.06 -4.03 -8.00
CA ASN A 82 -10.34 -4.71 -8.23
C ASN A 82 -11.48 -4.20 -7.31
N GLY A 83 -11.22 -3.16 -6.49
CA GLY A 83 -12.16 -2.63 -5.51
C GLY A 83 -12.28 -3.48 -4.21
N GLN A 84 -11.44 -4.50 -4.04
CA GLN A 84 -11.42 -5.29 -2.83
C GLN A 84 -10.68 -4.55 -1.71
N VAL A 85 -11.32 -4.42 -0.56
CA VAL A 85 -10.71 -3.89 0.66
C VAL A 85 -9.87 -4.99 1.30
N VAL A 86 -8.58 -4.73 1.48
CA VAL A 86 -7.61 -5.66 2.10
C VAL A 86 -7.22 -5.25 3.51
N CYS A 87 -7.42 -3.96 3.84
CA CYS A 87 -7.19 -3.45 5.19
C CYS A 87 -8.26 -2.41 5.52
N ASN A 88 -8.80 -2.46 6.73
CA ASN A 88 -9.76 -1.50 7.23
C ASN A 88 -9.57 -1.37 8.75
N GLU A 89 -8.79 -0.39 9.17
CA GLU A 89 -8.49 -0.11 10.56
C GLU A 89 -9.24 1.14 11.02
N THR A 90 -9.81 1.08 12.22
CA THR A 90 -10.42 2.23 12.86
C THR A 90 -9.36 2.98 13.66
N VAL A 91 -9.21 4.26 13.38
CA VAL A 91 -8.27 5.16 14.06
C VAL A 91 -9.03 6.33 14.67
N LYS A 92 -8.36 7.07 15.54
CA LYS A 92 -8.88 8.31 16.11
C LYS A 92 -7.78 9.37 16.02
N TRP A 93 -7.78 10.06 14.88
CA TRP A 93 -6.77 11.08 14.56
C TRP A 93 -7.38 12.46 14.48
N THR A 94 -6.56 13.47 14.66
CA THR A 94 -6.96 14.88 14.55
C THR A 94 -6.47 15.49 13.25
N SER A 95 -5.25 15.17 12.85
CA SER A 95 -4.58 15.69 11.67
C SER A 95 -3.80 14.58 10.96
N CYS A 96 -4.53 13.71 10.26
CA CYS A 96 -3.92 12.60 9.56
C CYS A 96 -3.02 13.09 8.42
N THR A 97 -1.89 12.41 8.28
CA THR A 97 -0.87 12.70 7.27
C THR A 97 -0.24 11.40 6.79
N VAL A 98 0.33 11.42 5.59
CA VAL A 98 0.97 10.24 5.00
C VAL A 98 2.32 10.63 4.39
N ALA A 99 3.35 9.86 4.73
CA ALA A 99 4.60 9.82 3.98
C ALA A 99 4.60 8.57 3.10
N GLN A 100 4.97 8.69 1.83
CA GLN A 100 4.99 7.55 0.92
C GLN A 100 6.30 7.48 0.13
N ASN A 101 6.72 6.27 -0.18
CA ASN A 101 7.85 6.00 -1.05
C ASN A 101 7.68 4.62 -1.69
N GLN A 102 7.69 4.54 -3.04
CA GLN A 102 7.70 3.32 -3.87
C GLN A 102 6.87 2.15 -3.29
N GLY A 103 5.52 2.30 -3.31
CA GLY A 103 4.60 1.22 -2.90
C GLY A 103 4.46 0.99 -1.40
N ILE A 104 5.16 1.77 -0.56
CA ILE A 104 5.02 1.76 0.90
C ILE A 104 4.54 3.13 1.37
N ALA A 105 3.67 3.17 2.35
CA ALA A 105 3.21 4.39 2.98
C ALA A 105 3.26 4.28 4.51
N ALA A 106 3.58 5.39 5.16
CA ALA A 106 3.51 5.55 6.60
C ALA A 106 2.42 6.57 6.93
N ALA A 107 1.31 6.12 7.47
CA ALA A 107 0.18 6.96 7.90
C ALA A 107 0.31 7.27 9.38
N TYR A 108 0.11 8.52 9.76
CA TYR A 108 0.25 8.96 11.15
C TYR A 108 -0.61 10.19 11.42
N ASP A 109 -0.82 10.47 12.69
CA ASP A 109 -1.43 11.73 13.18
C ASP A 109 -0.35 12.69 13.63
N ILE A 110 -0.39 13.94 13.19
CA ILE A 110 0.50 14.98 13.72
C ILE A 110 0.09 15.26 15.16
N GLY A 111 1.04 15.11 16.09
CA GLY A 111 0.78 15.16 17.53
C GLY A 111 0.35 13.83 18.15
N GLY A 112 0.12 12.79 17.35
CA GLY A 112 -0.05 11.40 17.81
C GLY A 112 1.29 10.72 18.13
N THR A 113 1.22 9.45 18.51
CA THR A 113 2.41 8.64 18.86
C THR A 113 2.59 7.39 17.99
N ASP A 114 1.60 7.07 17.16
CA ASP A 114 1.61 5.84 16.37
C ASP A 114 1.81 6.13 14.89
N VAL A 115 2.64 5.31 14.24
CA VAL A 115 2.85 5.25 12.79
C VAL A 115 2.35 3.91 12.27
N TYR A 116 1.51 3.94 11.24
CA TYR A 116 0.98 2.76 10.56
C TYR A 116 1.66 2.61 9.21
N VAL A 117 2.45 1.56 9.03
CA VAL A 117 3.15 1.27 7.79
C VAL A 117 2.28 0.35 6.93
N LEU A 118 2.02 0.78 5.71
CA LEU A 118 1.12 0.14 4.76
C LEU A 118 1.85 -0.25 3.49
N ASN A 119 1.41 -1.32 2.86
CA ASN A 119 1.76 -1.70 1.50
C ASN A 119 0.53 -2.14 0.70
N ALA A 120 0.72 -2.63 -0.53
CA ALA A 120 -0.37 -3.10 -1.40
C ALA A 120 -1.23 -4.23 -0.78
N HIS A 121 -0.73 -4.92 0.23
CA HIS A 121 -1.41 -6.04 0.89
C HIS A 121 -2.10 -5.63 2.21
N GLY A 122 -1.96 -4.36 2.63
CA GLY A 122 -2.59 -3.81 3.82
C GLY A 122 -1.61 -3.28 4.86
N LEU A 123 -1.97 -3.41 6.14
CA LEU A 123 -1.13 -3.00 7.26
C LEU A 123 0.04 -3.96 7.45
N VAL A 124 1.26 -3.45 7.31
CA VAL A 124 2.50 -4.21 7.54
C VAL A 124 2.85 -4.23 9.02
N ARG A 125 2.85 -3.05 9.66
CA ARG A 125 3.19 -2.89 11.07
C ARG A 125 2.68 -1.57 11.64
N ARG A 126 2.60 -1.53 12.97
CA ARG A 126 2.35 -0.33 13.76
C ARG A 126 3.57 -0.09 14.66
N ILE A 127 4.05 1.13 14.67
CA ILE A 127 5.19 1.58 15.48
C ILE A 127 4.68 2.64 16.44
N THR A 128 4.97 2.48 17.73
CA THR A 128 4.67 3.50 18.74
C THR A 128 5.96 4.26 19.08
N CYS A 129 5.97 5.54 18.83
CA CYS A 129 7.11 6.44 19.05
C CYS A 129 7.20 6.89 20.49
N GLY A 130 8.38 7.34 20.91
CA GLY A 130 8.62 7.81 22.29
C GLY A 130 8.02 9.18 22.62
N GLY A 131 7.51 9.91 21.64
CA GLY A 131 6.90 11.24 21.79
C GLY A 131 5.88 11.56 20.71
N GLU A 132 5.30 12.76 20.78
CA GLU A 132 4.37 13.26 19.80
C GLU A 132 5.05 13.45 18.44
N ILE A 133 4.48 12.88 17.38
CA ILE A 133 5.03 12.89 16.03
C ILE A 133 4.85 14.27 15.41
N LEU A 134 5.94 14.84 14.91
CA LEU A 134 5.94 16.08 14.14
C LEU A 134 6.00 15.80 12.64
N SER A 135 6.83 14.84 12.24
CA SER A 135 6.94 14.42 10.83
C SER A 135 7.53 13.02 10.72
N VAL A 136 7.23 12.35 9.59
CA VAL A 136 7.78 11.04 9.24
C VAL A 136 8.36 11.10 7.85
N THR A 137 9.52 10.48 7.67
CA THR A 137 10.15 10.26 6.36
C THR A 137 10.40 8.76 6.17
N LEU A 138 10.18 8.26 4.96
CA LEU A 138 10.24 6.85 4.63
C LEU A 138 11.26 6.62 3.50
N THR A 139 12.16 5.64 3.67
CA THR A 139 13.07 5.19 2.60
C THR A 139 12.40 4.13 1.71
N GLN A 140 13.04 3.78 0.60
CA GLN A 140 12.55 2.73 -0.31
C GLN A 140 12.50 1.35 0.35
N GLU A 141 13.45 1.07 1.25
CA GLU A 141 13.55 -0.20 1.98
C GLU A 141 12.56 -0.29 3.15
N GLY A 142 11.77 0.77 3.39
CA GLY A 142 10.80 0.80 4.49
C GLY A 142 11.36 1.26 5.83
N ARG A 143 12.59 1.81 5.89
CA ARG A 143 13.12 2.46 7.08
C ARG A 143 12.44 3.77 7.32
N LEU A 144 12.21 4.11 8.58
CA LEU A 144 11.52 5.33 8.99
C LEU A 144 12.45 6.23 9.80
N ALA A 145 12.42 7.52 9.50
CA ALA A 145 12.93 8.55 10.38
C ALA A 145 11.73 9.38 10.87
N VAL A 146 11.48 9.33 12.16
CA VAL A 146 10.35 9.99 12.82
C VAL A 146 10.87 11.13 13.66
N THR A 147 10.45 12.35 13.35
CA THR A 147 10.74 13.50 14.19
C THR A 147 9.64 13.60 15.24
N ILE A 148 10.04 13.62 16.49
CA ILE A 148 9.14 13.67 17.65
C ILE A 148 9.41 14.91 18.49
N ASN A 149 8.39 15.33 19.23
CA ASN A 149 8.51 16.30 20.30
C ASN A 149 9.05 15.60 21.54
N GLU A 150 10.22 16.00 22.00
CA GLU A 150 10.85 15.41 23.19
C GLU A 150 11.05 16.46 24.27
N ARG A 151 10.66 16.08 25.49
CA ARG A 151 10.74 16.99 26.65
C ARG A 151 12.18 17.40 26.95
N GLY A 152 12.44 18.70 26.95
CA GLY A 152 13.79 19.26 27.19
C GLY A 152 14.57 19.56 25.90
N TYR A 153 14.05 19.18 24.75
CA TYR A 153 14.60 19.47 23.42
C TYR A 153 13.54 20.10 22.52
N LYS A 154 13.95 20.75 21.44
CA LYS A 154 13.01 21.27 20.44
C LYS A 154 12.37 20.14 19.62
N ALA A 155 13.16 19.11 19.33
CA ALA A 155 12.74 17.89 18.64
C ALA A 155 13.83 16.82 18.79
N ALA A 156 13.46 15.56 18.67
CA ALA A 156 14.36 14.42 18.52
C ALA A 156 13.99 13.63 17.25
N VAL A 157 14.91 12.85 16.74
CA VAL A 157 14.66 11.95 15.59
C VAL A 157 14.87 10.51 16.03
N GLU A 158 13.83 9.72 15.89
CA GLU A 158 13.87 8.28 16.07
C GLU A 158 14.00 7.61 14.69
N VAL A 159 14.92 6.65 14.58
CA VAL A 159 15.12 5.90 13.35
C VAL A 159 14.74 4.44 13.61
N TYR A 160 13.87 3.92 12.75
CA TYR A 160 13.42 2.55 12.80
C TYR A 160 13.85 1.83 11.52
N ASP A 161 14.32 0.59 11.66
CA ASP A 161 14.65 -0.27 10.54
C ASP A 161 13.38 -0.79 9.82
N GLU A 162 13.59 -1.65 8.82
CA GLU A 162 12.50 -2.27 8.06
C GLU A 162 11.63 -3.22 8.89
N ASP A 163 12.10 -3.69 10.04
CA ASP A 163 11.35 -4.52 10.99
C ASP A 163 10.66 -3.68 12.09
N GLY A 164 10.90 -2.38 12.12
CA GLY A 164 10.35 -1.45 13.12
C GLY A 164 11.12 -1.45 14.45
N VAL A 165 12.36 -1.92 14.42
CA VAL A 165 13.27 -1.88 15.57
C VAL A 165 14.01 -0.53 15.56
N LYS A 166 14.06 0.12 16.72
CA LYS A 166 14.70 1.43 16.94
C LYS A 166 16.22 1.28 17.06
#